data_cd20999205fc3ce789ebabe5d8d236f0
#
_entry.id   cd20999205fc3ce789ebabe5d8d236f0
#
_cell.length_a   1.000
_cell.length_b   1.000
_cell.length_c   1.000
_cell.angle_alpha   90.00
_cell.angle_beta   90.00
_cell.angle_gamma   90.00
#
_symmetry.space_group_name_H-M   'P 1'
#
loop_
_entity.id
_entity.type
_entity.pdbx_description
1 polymer ?
#
loop_
_entity_poly.entity_id
_entity_poly.type
_entity_poly.pdbx_seq_one_letter_code
_entity_poly.pdbx_strand_id
1 'polypeptide(L)'
;INAMDMNSEYGDGANPVTLKSEFILSLCEQLIGAANLGPMQKSIIDRCTASVYRGYQQRGYTGRVPTLKEFRAELLRQSEPEAKEIALAIELFTDGSLNTFAKETNVDVDNRLICYDILDLGKQLLPIGMLVVLDNILNRITANRAKGKHTFIFIDEIYLLFQHEYSANFLFTLWKRVRKYGAYCTGITQNVDDLLQSHTARTMLANSEFLIMLNQASTDRLRLAELVNISDMQMSYITNVEAGRGLMKVGSALVPFFNKFPKHTKLYKLMTTKPGEV
;
A
#
# COMPACT_ATOMS: atom_id res chain seq x y z
N ILE A 1 7.80 2.32 -12.20
CA ILE A 1 7.92 1.06 -11.44
C ILE A 1 7.24 -0.04 -12.24
N ASN A 2 7.89 -1.18 -12.39
CA ASN A 2 7.37 -2.36 -13.04
C ASN A 2 6.46 -3.14 -12.06
N ALA A 3 5.24 -3.42 -12.42
CA ALA A 3 4.32 -4.23 -11.60
C ALA A 3 4.85 -5.64 -11.33
N MET A 4 5.78 -6.11 -12.15
CA MET A 4 6.37 -7.44 -12.03
C MET A 4 7.72 -7.46 -11.29
N ASP A 5 8.16 -6.34 -10.70
CA ASP A 5 9.40 -6.33 -9.92
C ASP A 5 9.34 -7.28 -8.74
N MET A 6 10.41 -8.06 -8.57
CA MET A 6 10.55 -9.07 -7.52
C MET A 6 12.02 -9.38 -7.30
N ASN A 7 12.40 -9.75 -6.08
CA ASN A 7 13.73 -10.25 -5.74
C ASN A 7 13.64 -11.64 -5.08
N SER A 8 14.79 -12.27 -4.79
CA SER A 8 14.87 -13.58 -4.16
C SER A 8 14.23 -13.66 -2.77
N GLU A 9 14.17 -12.54 -2.05
CA GLU A 9 13.64 -12.45 -0.68
C GLU A 9 12.14 -12.18 -0.64
N TYR A 10 11.51 -12.02 -1.82
CA TYR A 10 10.07 -11.77 -1.93
C TYR A 10 9.30 -12.93 -1.30
N GLY A 11 8.60 -12.64 -0.21
CA GLY A 11 7.70 -13.60 0.41
C GLY A 11 8.21 -14.39 1.61
N ASP A 12 9.29 -13.97 2.25
CA ASP A 12 9.69 -14.49 3.57
C ASP A 12 9.88 -16.03 3.63
N GLY A 13 10.65 -16.57 2.69
CA GLY A 13 10.95 -18.00 2.63
C GLY A 13 9.92 -18.87 1.88
N ALA A 14 8.80 -18.31 1.44
CA ALA A 14 7.94 -18.93 0.44
C ALA A 14 8.58 -18.82 -0.97
N ASN A 15 8.08 -19.59 -1.91
CA ASN A 15 8.53 -19.45 -3.30
C ASN A 15 8.14 -18.05 -3.83
N PRO A 16 9.10 -17.18 -4.18
CA PRO A 16 8.82 -15.82 -4.64
C PRO A 16 7.84 -15.79 -5.82
N VAL A 17 7.96 -16.72 -6.75
CA VAL A 17 7.09 -16.79 -7.94
C VAL A 17 5.64 -17.08 -7.56
N THR A 18 5.39 -17.96 -6.58
CA THR A 18 4.02 -18.27 -6.13
C THR A 18 3.33 -17.03 -5.57
N LEU A 19 4.02 -16.29 -4.70
CA LEU A 19 3.45 -15.07 -4.12
C LEU A 19 3.28 -13.96 -5.15
N LYS A 20 4.20 -13.86 -6.10
CA LYS A 20 4.05 -12.92 -7.21
C LYS A 20 2.91 -13.30 -8.14
N SER A 21 2.65 -14.59 -8.31
CA SER A 21 1.48 -15.08 -9.04
C SER A 21 0.17 -14.68 -8.36
N GLU A 22 0.09 -14.78 -7.04
CA GLU A 22 -1.05 -14.28 -6.26
C GLU A 22 -1.26 -12.76 -6.46
N PHE A 23 -0.17 -11.99 -6.47
CA PHE A 23 -0.24 -10.56 -6.75
C PHE A 23 -0.72 -10.28 -8.18
N ILE A 24 -0.17 -10.95 -9.19
CA ILE A 24 -0.58 -10.76 -10.60
C ILE A 24 -2.03 -11.19 -10.81
N LEU A 25 -2.47 -12.25 -10.13
CA LEU A 25 -3.88 -12.65 -10.14
C LEU A 25 -4.77 -11.52 -9.62
N SER A 26 -4.41 -10.93 -8.50
CA SER A 26 -5.15 -9.83 -7.90
C SER A 26 -5.10 -8.55 -8.75
N LEU A 27 -3.99 -8.30 -9.41
CA LEU A 27 -3.87 -7.22 -10.38
C LEU A 27 -4.84 -7.45 -11.57
N CYS A 28 -4.91 -8.67 -12.09
CA CYS A 28 -5.87 -9.04 -13.14
C CYS A 28 -7.33 -8.92 -12.66
N GLU A 29 -7.62 -9.32 -11.40
CA GLU A 29 -8.95 -9.13 -10.81
C GLU A 29 -9.33 -7.63 -10.73
N GLN A 30 -8.39 -6.76 -10.44
CA GLN A 30 -8.62 -5.32 -10.43
C GLN A 30 -8.81 -4.75 -11.85
N LEU A 31 -8.08 -5.26 -12.85
CA LEU A 31 -8.13 -4.80 -14.23
C LEU A 31 -9.38 -5.27 -14.99
N ILE A 32 -9.78 -6.52 -14.76
CA ILE A 32 -10.82 -7.21 -15.54
C ILE A 32 -12.16 -7.23 -14.79
N GLY A 33 -12.08 -7.14 -13.45
CA GLY A 33 -13.20 -7.39 -12.53
C GLY A 33 -13.20 -8.84 -12.02
N ALA A 34 -13.22 -9.01 -10.70
CA ALA A 34 -13.15 -10.33 -10.06
C ALA A 34 -14.25 -11.29 -10.51
N ALA A 35 -15.45 -10.80 -10.82
CA ALA A 35 -16.57 -11.60 -11.33
C ALA A 35 -16.32 -12.21 -12.72
N ASN A 36 -15.39 -11.66 -13.48
CA ASN A 36 -15.05 -12.11 -14.83
C ASN A 36 -13.89 -13.13 -14.86
N LEU A 37 -13.30 -13.44 -13.69
CA LEU A 37 -12.18 -14.37 -13.56
C LEU A 37 -12.61 -15.64 -12.82
N GLY A 38 -13.04 -16.65 -13.56
CA GLY A 38 -13.36 -17.97 -13.03
C GLY A 38 -12.10 -18.81 -12.75
N PRO A 39 -12.26 -20.05 -12.26
CA PRO A 39 -11.14 -20.93 -11.92
C PRO A 39 -10.20 -21.23 -13.09
N MET A 40 -10.71 -21.33 -14.31
CA MET A 40 -9.90 -21.59 -15.52
C MET A 40 -9.00 -20.41 -15.82
N GLN A 41 -9.53 -19.20 -15.84
CA GLN A 41 -8.77 -17.97 -16.07
C GLN A 41 -7.68 -17.79 -14.99
N LYS A 42 -8.00 -18.06 -13.72
CA LYS A 42 -7.04 -18.01 -12.62
C LYS A 42 -5.88 -18.99 -12.81
N SER A 43 -6.17 -20.23 -13.25
CA SER A 43 -5.14 -21.23 -13.56
C SER A 43 -4.26 -20.82 -14.74
N ILE A 44 -4.81 -20.16 -15.74
CA ILE A 44 -4.06 -19.64 -16.90
C ILE A 44 -3.14 -18.52 -16.45
N ILE A 45 -3.62 -17.57 -15.65
CA ILE A 45 -2.82 -16.45 -15.10
C ILE A 45 -1.63 -16.99 -14.30
N ASP A 46 -1.87 -17.93 -13.38
CA ASP A 46 -0.82 -18.55 -12.56
C ASP A 46 0.25 -19.23 -13.43
N ARG A 47 -0.16 -20.10 -14.36
CA ARG A 47 0.73 -20.79 -15.28
C ARG A 47 1.56 -19.83 -16.13
N CYS A 48 0.94 -18.80 -16.70
CA CYS A 48 1.64 -17.80 -17.51
C CYS A 48 2.61 -16.98 -16.68
N THR A 49 2.24 -16.61 -15.44
CA THR A 49 3.14 -15.93 -14.52
C THR A 49 4.37 -16.79 -14.23
N ALA A 50 4.18 -18.04 -13.86
CA ALA A 50 5.30 -18.96 -13.61
C ALA A 50 6.19 -19.14 -14.86
N SER A 51 5.60 -19.21 -16.04
CA SER A 51 6.34 -19.32 -17.31
C SER A 51 7.24 -18.11 -17.55
N VAL A 52 6.71 -16.90 -17.40
CA VAL A 52 7.44 -15.64 -17.64
C VAL A 52 8.61 -15.46 -16.65
N TYR A 53 8.46 -15.91 -15.41
CA TYR A 53 9.52 -15.82 -14.40
C TYR A 53 10.57 -16.92 -14.49
N ARG A 54 10.35 -18.01 -15.24
CA ARG A 54 11.25 -19.17 -15.30
C ARG A 54 12.72 -18.78 -15.58
N GLY A 55 12.95 -17.95 -16.59
CA GLY A 55 14.30 -17.50 -16.95
C GLY A 55 14.92 -16.61 -15.89
N TYR A 56 14.13 -15.75 -15.23
CA TYR A 56 14.59 -14.90 -14.14
C TYR A 56 14.95 -15.73 -12.89
N GLN A 57 14.13 -16.72 -12.55
CA GLN A 57 14.38 -17.66 -11.46
C GLN A 57 15.65 -18.51 -11.71
N GLN A 58 15.84 -19.01 -12.94
CA GLN A 58 17.04 -19.77 -13.31
C GLN A 58 18.33 -18.95 -13.17
N ARG A 59 18.25 -17.63 -13.33
CA ARG A 59 19.37 -16.72 -13.10
C ARG A 59 19.53 -16.30 -11.64
N GLY A 60 18.86 -16.96 -10.70
CA GLY A 60 18.91 -16.62 -9.26
C GLY A 60 18.31 -15.24 -8.94
N TYR A 61 17.27 -14.85 -9.66
CA TYR A 61 16.57 -13.55 -9.50
C TYR A 61 17.48 -12.34 -9.76
N THR A 62 18.38 -12.48 -10.72
CA THR A 62 19.31 -11.41 -11.14
C THR A 62 19.08 -10.98 -12.59
N GLY A 63 19.47 -9.73 -12.89
CA GLY A 63 19.32 -9.16 -14.22
C GLY A 63 17.92 -8.63 -14.49
N ARG A 64 17.53 -8.61 -15.75
CA ARG A 64 16.27 -8.03 -16.20
C ARG A 64 15.07 -8.81 -15.66
N VAL A 65 14.16 -8.09 -15.02
CA VAL A 65 12.87 -8.59 -14.55
C VAL A 65 11.87 -8.59 -15.71
N PRO A 66 11.02 -9.62 -15.87
CA PRO A 66 9.96 -9.58 -16.87
C PRO A 66 8.96 -8.44 -16.61
N THR A 67 8.19 -8.09 -17.63
CA THR A 67 7.18 -7.02 -17.58
C THR A 67 5.79 -7.55 -17.88
N LEU A 68 4.75 -6.75 -17.60
CA LEU A 68 3.37 -7.10 -17.98
C LEU A 68 3.20 -7.30 -19.49
N LYS A 69 4.05 -6.70 -20.33
CA LYS A 69 4.05 -6.95 -21.77
C LYS A 69 4.43 -8.39 -22.10
N GLU A 70 5.45 -8.91 -21.42
CA GLU A 70 5.88 -10.31 -21.60
C GLU A 70 4.84 -11.27 -21.03
N PHE A 71 4.19 -10.91 -19.94
CA PHE A 71 3.06 -11.67 -19.41
C PHE A 71 1.90 -11.74 -20.42
N ARG A 72 1.51 -10.60 -21.01
CA ARG A 72 0.50 -10.57 -22.09
C ARG A 72 0.93 -11.39 -23.30
N ALA A 73 2.19 -11.28 -23.72
CA ALA A 73 2.71 -12.08 -24.83
C ALA A 73 2.64 -13.59 -24.54
N GLU A 74 2.87 -13.99 -23.29
CA GLU A 74 2.75 -15.40 -22.89
C GLU A 74 1.30 -15.87 -22.87
N LEU A 75 0.33 -15.03 -22.46
CA LEU A 75 -1.10 -15.32 -22.57
C LEU A 75 -1.51 -15.54 -24.03
N LEU A 76 -1.02 -14.73 -24.96
CA LEU A 76 -1.32 -14.85 -26.39
C LEU A 76 -0.74 -16.14 -27.02
N ARG A 77 0.28 -16.75 -26.43
CA ARG A 77 0.86 -18.02 -26.86
C ARG A 77 0.04 -19.25 -26.43
N GLN A 78 -0.86 -19.08 -25.47
CA GLN A 78 -1.70 -20.18 -25.01
C GLN A 78 -2.75 -20.54 -26.07
N SER A 79 -3.16 -21.82 -26.10
CA SER A 79 -4.14 -22.30 -27.04
C SER A 79 -5.58 -21.96 -26.66
N GLU A 80 -5.82 -21.78 -25.36
CA GLU A 80 -7.13 -21.56 -24.79
C GLU A 80 -7.72 -20.19 -25.17
N PRO A 81 -8.99 -20.11 -25.57
CA PRO A 81 -9.64 -18.82 -25.87
C PRO A 81 -9.69 -17.87 -24.68
N GLU A 82 -9.85 -18.41 -23.47
CA GLU A 82 -9.86 -17.63 -22.23
C GLU A 82 -8.55 -16.86 -21.99
N ALA A 83 -7.42 -17.42 -22.41
CA ALA A 83 -6.13 -16.75 -22.34
C ALA A 83 -6.07 -15.51 -23.24
N LYS A 84 -6.67 -15.63 -24.44
CA LYS A 84 -6.77 -14.51 -25.39
C LYS A 84 -7.72 -13.42 -24.90
N GLU A 85 -8.82 -13.80 -24.24
CA GLU A 85 -9.75 -12.87 -23.60
C GLU A 85 -9.05 -12.06 -22.48
N ILE A 86 -8.29 -12.74 -21.62
CA ILE A 86 -7.48 -12.08 -20.60
C ILE A 86 -6.47 -11.12 -21.24
N ALA A 87 -5.73 -11.58 -22.26
CA ALA A 87 -4.74 -10.77 -22.96
C ALA A 87 -5.35 -9.51 -23.61
N LEU A 88 -6.57 -9.63 -24.16
CA LEU A 88 -7.30 -8.50 -24.71
C LEU A 88 -7.77 -7.54 -23.61
N ALA A 89 -8.28 -8.06 -22.51
CA ALA A 89 -8.78 -7.26 -21.40
C ALA A 89 -7.68 -6.41 -20.73
N ILE A 90 -6.43 -6.90 -20.67
CA ILE A 90 -5.31 -6.17 -20.09
C ILE A 90 -4.52 -5.34 -21.12
N GLU A 91 -4.90 -5.36 -22.41
CA GLU A 91 -4.15 -4.67 -23.48
C GLU A 91 -3.99 -3.19 -23.24
N LEU A 92 -5.05 -2.52 -22.75
CA LEU A 92 -5.01 -1.10 -22.40
C LEU A 92 -3.89 -0.75 -21.43
N PHE A 93 -3.58 -1.65 -20.52
CA PHE A 93 -2.60 -1.47 -19.42
C PHE A 93 -1.21 -2.04 -19.75
N THR A 94 -1.07 -2.76 -20.86
CA THR A 94 0.22 -3.33 -21.29
C THR A 94 0.79 -2.61 -22.49
N ASP A 95 0.04 -2.53 -23.58
CA ASP A 95 0.46 -1.94 -24.86
C ASP A 95 -0.30 -0.66 -25.19
N GLY A 96 -1.46 -0.44 -24.56
CA GLY A 96 -2.30 0.73 -24.74
C GLY A 96 -1.80 1.97 -23.98
N SER A 97 -2.67 2.98 -23.86
CA SER A 97 -2.34 4.29 -23.31
C SER A 97 -2.07 4.29 -21.79
N LEU A 98 -2.55 3.29 -21.04
CA LEU A 98 -2.40 3.19 -19.58
C LEU A 98 -1.26 2.26 -19.15
N ASN A 99 -0.20 2.13 -19.94
CA ASN A 99 0.88 1.16 -19.77
C ASN A 99 1.98 1.57 -18.78
N THR A 100 1.69 2.48 -17.87
CA THR A 100 2.66 3.04 -16.91
C THR A 100 3.40 1.98 -16.12
N PHE A 101 2.72 0.94 -15.68
CA PHE A 101 3.27 -0.14 -14.86
C PHE A 101 3.73 -1.39 -15.65
N ALA A 102 3.69 -1.31 -16.99
CA ALA A 102 4.09 -2.39 -17.88
C ALA A 102 5.50 -2.23 -18.45
N LYS A 103 6.26 -1.26 -17.99
CA LYS A 103 7.63 -0.94 -18.42
C LYS A 103 8.61 -1.33 -17.32
N GLU A 104 9.88 -1.50 -17.70
CA GLU A 104 10.96 -1.68 -16.72
C GLU A 104 11.01 -0.49 -15.74
N THR A 105 11.37 -0.76 -14.50
CA THR A 105 11.55 0.29 -13.49
C THR A 105 12.68 1.21 -13.91
N ASN A 106 12.39 2.49 -13.99
CA ASN A 106 13.30 3.54 -14.43
C ASN A 106 13.60 4.57 -13.34
N VAL A 107 13.28 4.25 -12.09
CA VAL A 107 13.53 5.08 -10.91
C VAL A 107 14.40 4.30 -9.92
N ASP A 108 15.20 5.03 -9.13
CA ASP A 108 16.00 4.41 -8.08
C ASP A 108 15.10 4.02 -6.90
N VAL A 109 14.81 2.73 -6.80
CA VAL A 109 14.05 2.14 -5.70
C VAL A 109 14.93 1.68 -4.54
N ASP A 110 16.26 1.81 -4.62
CA ASP A 110 17.20 1.42 -3.57
C ASP A 110 17.59 2.59 -2.64
N ASN A 111 17.06 3.77 -2.87
CA ASN A 111 17.30 4.93 -2.05
C ASN A 111 16.81 4.72 -0.62
N ARG A 112 17.50 5.34 0.36
CA ARG A 112 17.13 5.30 1.79
C ARG A 112 15.77 5.97 2.06
N LEU A 113 15.47 7.04 1.34
CA LEU A 113 14.20 7.77 1.40
C LEU A 113 13.52 7.65 0.05
N ILE A 114 12.31 7.14 0.05
CA ILE A 114 11.47 7.01 -1.14
C ILE A 114 10.11 7.63 -0.83
N CYS A 115 9.63 8.47 -1.73
CA CYS A 115 8.27 8.97 -1.72
C CYS A 115 7.56 8.46 -2.99
N TYR A 116 6.42 7.80 -2.80
CA TYR A 116 5.55 7.40 -3.89
C TYR A 116 4.41 8.42 -3.98
N ASP A 117 4.47 9.27 -4.98
CA ASP A 117 3.38 10.18 -5.32
C ASP A 117 2.46 9.49 -6.34
N ILE A 118 1.20 9.29 -5.97
CA ILE A 118 0.19 8.61 -6.77
C ILE A 118 -0.99 9.51 -7.15
N LEU A 119 -0.95 10.79 -6.79
CA LEU A 119 -2.06 11.74 -7.01
C LEU A 119 -2.41 11.91 -8.49
N ASP A 120 -1.41 11.94 -9.35
CA ASP A 120 -1.59 12.21 -10.79
C ASP A 120 -1.91 10.97 -11.63
N LEU A 121 -2.11 9.81 -11.01
CA LEU A 121 -2.39 8.56 -11.75
C LEU A 121 -3.77 8.53 -12.44
N GLY A 122 -4.67 9.43 -12.05
CA GLY A 122 -6.04 9.43 -12.55
C GLY A 122 -6.87 8.24 -12.04
N LYS A 123 -8.18 8.34 -12.20
CA LYS A 123 -9.14 7.40 -11.58
C LYS A 123 -8.97 5.94 -11.99
N GLN A 124 -8.54 5.67 -13.22
CA GLN A 124 -8.39 4.30 -13.73
C GLN A 124 -7.09 3.63 -13.26
N LEU A 125 -6.00 4.40 -13.17
CA LEU A 125 -4.70 3.87 -12.76
C LEU A 125 -4.48 3.92 -11.25
N LEU A 126 -5.22 4.74 -10.51
CA LEU A 126 -5.03 4.91 -9.07
C LEU A 126 -5.14 3.59 -8.28
N PRO A 127 -6.18 2.74 -8.45
CA PRO A 127 -6.25 1.46 -7.75
C PRO A 127 -5.10 0.51 -8.10
N ILE A 128 -4.70 0.51 -9.37
CA ILE A 128 -3.58 -0.31 -9.87
C ILE A 128 -2.26 0.21 -9.29
N GLY A 129 -2.06 1.52 -9.31
CA GLY A 129 -0.88 2.16 -8.74
C GLY A 129 -0.73 1.89 -7.25
N MET A 130 -1.84 1.93 -6.50
CA MET A 130 -1.85 1.54 -5.09
C MET A 130 -1.36 0.11 -4.88
N LEU A 131 -1.86 -0.85 -5.68
CA LEU A 131 -1.43 -2.24 -5.59
C LEU A 131 0.06 -2.40 -5.90
N VAL A 132 0.52 -1.79 -6.99
CA VAL A 132 1.93 -1.86 -7.41
C VAL A 132 2.86 -1.23 -6.39
N VAL A 133 2.47 -0.10 -5.79
CA VAL A 133 3.25 0.55 -4.73
C VAL A 133 3.30 -0.30 -3.47
N LEU A 134 2.16 -0.86 -3.04
CA LEU A 134 2.11 -1.73 -1.86
C LEU A 134 2.95 -3.01 -2.05
N ASP A 135 2.91 -3.60 -3.23
CA ASP A 135 3.74 -4.76 -3.58
C ASP A 135 5.23 -4.40 -3.60
N ASN A 136 5.59 -3.25 -4.16
CA ASN A 136 6.97 -2.75 -4.16
C ASN A 136 7.47 -2.49 -2.72
N ILE A 137 6.63 -1.94 -1.86
CA ILE A 137 6.93 -1.76 -0.42
C ILE A 137 7.18 -3.11 0.24
N LEU A 138 6.34 -4.12 0.00
CA LEU A 138 6.52 -5.47 0.56
C LEU A 138 7.84 -6.10 0.08
N ASN A 139 8.13 -6.00 -1.20
CA ASN A 139 9.38 -6.47 -1.80
C ASN A 139 10.60 -5.81 -1.12
N ARG A 140 10.53 -4.52 -0.81
CA ARG A 140 11.58 -3.79 -0.12
C ARG A 140 11.70 -4.18 1.37
N ILE A 141 10.58 -4.36 2.05
CA ILE A 141 10.59 -4.80 3.46
C ILE A 141 11.32 -6.13 3.59
N THR A 142 11.02 -7.10 2.74
CA THR A 142 11.64 -8.43 2.77
C THR A 142 13.13 -8.36 2.44
N ALA A 143 13.51 -7.58 1.43
CA ALA A 143 14.92 -7.34 1.09
C ALA A 143 15.71 -6.62 2.20
N ASN A 144 15.10 -5.65 2.87
CA ASN A 144 15.72 -4.94 3.99
C ASN A 144 15.90 -5.86 5.20
N ARG A 145 14.89 -6.69 5.50
CA ARG A 145 14.97 -7.68 6.57
C ARG A 145 16.14 -8.64 6.37
N ALA A 146 16.30 -9.16 5.16
CA ALA A 146 17.42 -10.05 4.84
C ALA A 146 18.81 -9.38 5.08
N LYS A 147 18.86 -8.05 4.99
CA LYS A 147 20.05 -7.23 5.28
C LYS A 147 20.11 -6.72 6.72
N GLY A 148 19.20 -7.16 7.61
CA GLY A 148 19.12 -6.69 9.00
C GLY A 148 18.71 -5.21 9.15
N LYS A 149 18.05 -4.62 8.14
CA LYS A 149 17.62 -3.22 8.14
C LYS A 149 16.15 -3.09 8.52
N HIS A 150 15.83 -2.06 9.29
CA HIS A 150 14.45 -1.68 9.57
C HIS A 150 13.85 -0.84 8.44
N THR A 151 12.53 -0.95 8.26
CA THR A 151 11.78 -0.16 7.27
C THR A 151 10.67 0.60 7.97
N PHE A 152 10.62 1.93 7.77
CA PHE A 152 9.56 2.79 8.26
C PHE A 152 8.68 3.21 7.09
N ILE A 153 7.38 3.01 7.23
CA ILE A 153 6.38 3.27 6.19
C ILE A 153 5.39 4.28 6.73
N PHE A 154 5.26 5.41 6.04
CA PHE A 154 4.28 6.44 6.33
C PHE A 154 3.29 6.49 5.17
N ILE A 155 2.01 6.35 5.48
CA ILE A 155 0.92 6.36 4.49
C ILE A 155 0.03 7.54 4.81
N ASP A 156 0.13 8.58 4.01
CA ASP A 156 -0.75 9.74 4.11
C ASP A 156 -2.08 9.45 3.43
N GLU A 157 -3.15 10.02 3.96
CA GLU A 157 -4.55 9.79 3.57
C GLU A 157 -4.89 8.29 3.44
N ILE A 158 -4.48 7.52 4.45
CA ILE A 158 -4.59 6.05 4.46
C ILE A 158 -6.02 5.56 4.20
N TYR A 159 -7.05 6.38 4.48
CA TYR A 159 -8.45 6.02 4.24
C TYR A 159 -8.73 5.68 2.77
N LEU A 160 -7.98 6.26 1.82
CA LEU A 160 -8.11 5.95 0.39
C LEU A 160 -7.86 4.48 0.06
N LEU A 161 -6.96 3.82 0.80
CA LEU A 161 -6.66 2.39 0.62
C LEU A 161 -7.82 1.49 1.05
N PHE A 162 -8.74 1.98 1.88
CA PHE A 162 -9.91 1.22 2.34
C PHE A 162 -11.14 1.37 1.43
N GLN A 163 -11.07 2.23 0.41
CA GLN A 163 -12.14 2.37 -0.58
C GLN A 163 -12.22 1.16 -1.53
N HIS A 164 -11.14 0.37 -1.62
CA HIS A 164 -11.06 -0.83 -2.45
C HIS A 164 -10.75 -2.04 -1.56
N GLU A 165 -11.57 -3.07 -1.66
CA GLU A 165 -11.47 -4.27 -0.82
C GLU A 165 -10.08 -4.91 -0.87
N TYR A 166 -9.49 -5.01 -2.07
CA TYR A 166 -8.18 -5.63 -2.24
C TYR A 166 -7.07 -4.84 -1.52
N SER A 167 -6.98 -3.54 -1.73
CA SER A 167 -5.97 -2.71 -1.06
C SER A 167 -6.15 -2.70 0.47
N ALA A 168 -7.40 -2.72 0.94
CA ALA A 168 -7.73 -2.85 2.35
C ALA A 168 -7.22 -4.17 2.94
N ASN A 169 -7.47 -5.30 2.25
CA ASN A 169 -7.04 -6.64 2.68
C ASN A 169 -5.51 -6.78 2.64
N PHE A 170 -4.87 -6.26 1.59
CA PHE A 170 -3.42 -6.24 1.48
C PHE A 170 -2.80 -5.43 2.63
N LEU A 171 -3.28 -4.21 2.85
CA LEU A 171 -2.80 -3.33 3.93
C LEU A 171 -3.01 -3.98 5.30
N PHE A 172 -4.14 -4.60 5.55
CA PHE A 172 -4.42 -5.31 6.79
C PHE A 172 -3.46 -6.47 7.04
N THR A 173 -3.17 -7.24 5.99
CA THR A 173 -2.20 -8.33 6.04
C THR A 173 -0.79 -7.81 6.32
N LEU A 174 -0.40 -6.74 5.64
CA LEU A 174 0.86 -6.05 5.86
C LEU A 174 0.94 -5.56 7.31
N TRP A 175 -0.07 -4.82 7.79
CA TRP A 175 -0.12 -4.26 9.15
C TRP A 175 0.08 -5.30 10.25
N LYS A 176 -0.54 -6.48 10.10
CA LYS A 176 -0.36 -7.59 11.04
C LYS A 176 1.04 -8.21 11.00
N ARG A 177 1.69 -8.19 9.84
CA ARG A 177 2.95 -8.91 9.59
C ARG A 177 4.20 -8.04 9.68
N VAL A 178 4.09 -6.72 9.53
CA VAL A 178 5.27 -5.82 9.44
C VAL A 178 6.22 -5.95 10.61
N ARG A 179 5.73 -6.17 11.82
CA ARG A 179 6.56 -6.39 13.01
C ARG A 179 7.52 -7.56 12.83
N LYS A 180 7.04 -8.68 12.25
CA LYS A 180 7.84 -9.86 11.95
C LYS A 180 8.96 -9.54 10.96
N TYR A 181 8.77 -8.56 10.10
CA TYR A 181 9.74 -8.14 9.08
C TYR A 181 10.65 -7.00 9.53
N GLY A 182 10.60 -6.58 10.79
CA GLY A 182 11.35 -5.42 11.27
C GLY A 182 10.90 -4.11 10.63
N ALA A 183 9.62 -4.03 10.27
CA ALA A 183 9.05 -2.84 9.67
C ALA A 183 8.00 -2.20 10.60
N TYR A 184 7.75 -0.92 10.39
CA TYR A 184 6.84 -0.09 11.18
C TYR A 184 5.94 0.69 10.23
N CYS A 185 4.62 0.53 10.37
CA CYS A 185 3.64 1.25 9.57
C CYS A 185 2.99 2.37 10.38
N THR A 186 2.91 3.55 9.78
CA THR A 186 2.20 4.71 10.30
C THR A 186 1.16 5.15 9.28
N GLY A 187 -0.11 5.08 9.63
CA GLY A 187 -1.19 5.63 8.83
C GLY A 187 -1.56 7.02 9.32
N ILE A 188 -1.71 7.95 8.39
CA ILE A 188 -2.10 9.33 8.64
C ILE A 188 -3.43 9.58 7.92
N THR A 189 -4.35 10.25 8.56
CA THR A 189 -5.62 10.64 7.94
C THR A 189 -6.19 11.89 8.61
N GLN A 190 -6.85 12.70 7.82
CA GLN A 190 -7.68 13.80 8.29
C GLN A 190 -9.16 13.41 8.31
N ASN A 191 -9.54 12.37 7.58
CA ASN A 191 -10.92 11.90 7.44
C ASN A 191 -11.13 10.61 8.24
N VAL A 192 -11.46 10.79 9.52
CA VAL A 192 -11.68 9.65 10.44
C VAL A 192 -13.00 8.95 10.12
N ASP A 193 -14.02 9.69 9.71
CA ASP A 193 -15.35 9.12 9.43
C ASP A 193 -15.29 8.12 8.27
N ASP A 194 -14.69 8.49 7.15
CA ASP A 194 -14.50 7.58 6.01
C ASP A 194 -13.67 6.36 6.38
N LEU A 195 -12.63 6.55 7.18
CA LEU A 195 -11.81 5.45 7.66
C LEU A 195 -12.63 4.46 8.50
N LEU A 196 -13.48 4.96 9.39
CA LEU A 196 -14.30 4.15 10.29
C LEU A 196 -15.47 3.44 9.60
N GLN A 197 -15.81 3.76 8.35
CA GLN A 197 -16.78 2.98 7.57
C GLN A 197 -16.24 1.56 7.25
N SER A 198 -14.93 1.41 7.10
CA SER A 198 -14.32 0.11 6.85
C SER A 198 -14.18 -0.72 8.13
N HIS A 199 -14.73 -1.94 8.14
CA HIS A 199 -14.51 -2.90 9.23
C HIS A 199 -13.02 -3.23 9.40
N THR A 200 -12.31 -3.39 8.30
CA THR A 200 -10.86 -3.67 8.29
C THR A 200 -10.08 -2.54 8.93
N ALA A 201 -10.41 -1.28 8.62
CA ALA A 201 -9.77 -0.11 9.23
C ALA A 201 -10.03 -0.01 10.72
N ARG A 202 -11.28 -0.24 11.18
CA ARG A 202 -11.60 -0.30 12.61
C ARG A 202 -10.77 -1.34 13.35
N THR A 203 -10.62 -2.53 12.76
CA THR A 203 -9.78 -3.59 13.35
C THR A 203 -8.30 -3.20 13.41
N MET A 204 -7.80 -2.51 12.39
CA MET A 204 -6.42 -2.00 12.39
C MET A 204 -6.21 -0.93 13.48
N LEU A 205 -7.12 0.02 13.61
CA LEU A 205 -7.07 1.04 14.65
C LEU A 205 -7.10 0.45 16.06
N ALA A 206 -8.01 -0.50 16.30
CA ALA A 206 -8.12 -1.19 17.60
C ALA A 206 -6.83 -1.95 17.99
N ASN A 207 -6.10 -2.47 16.98
CA ASN A 207 -4.85 -3.19 17.17
C ASN A 207 -3.60 -2.31 17.03
N SER A 208 -3.76 -1.00 16.85
CA SER A 208 -2.62 -0.09 16.78
C SER A 208 -2.04 0.17 18.16
N GLU A 209 -0.73 0.00 18.31
CA GLU A 209 0.00 0.23 19.56
C GLU A 209 0.01 1.71 19.95
N PHE A 210 0.13 2.59 18.92
CA PHE A 210 0.13 4.03 19.07
C PHE A 210 -1.00 4.65 18.27
N LEU A 211 -1.76 5.53 18.91
CA LEU A 211 -2.71 6.41 18.23
C LEU A 211 -2.45 7.85 18.69
N ILE A 212 -2.17 8.73 17.74
CA ILE A 212 -2.01 10.15 18.00
C ILE A 212 -3.26 10.86 17.48
N MET A 213 -4.04 11.42 18.39
CA MET A 213 -5.29 12.12 18.08
C MET A 213 -5.06 13.61 18.31
N LEU A 214 -5.10 14.37 17.23
CA LEU A 214 -5.05 15.83 17.25
C LEU A 214 -6.49 16.40 17.35
N ASN A 215 -6.66 17.68 17.07
CA ASN A 215 -7.98 18.31 17.08
C ASN A 215 -8.94 17.62 16.10
N GLN A 216 -10.09 17.17 16.58
CA GLN A 216 -11.08 16.42 15.82
C GLN A 216 -12.37 17.22 15.59
N ALA A 217 -13.01 16.97 14.43
CA ALA A 217 -14.36 17.45 14.18
C ALA A 217 -15.37 16.81 15.14
N SER A 218 -16.52 17.45 15.35
CA SER A 218 -17.52 17.01 16.32
C SER A 218 -18.08 15.61 16.05
N THR A 219 -18.27 15.25 14.79
CA THR A 219 -18.78 13.95 14.35
C THR A 219 -17.76 12.84 14.57
N ASP A 220 -16.51 13.08 14.19
CA ASP A 220 -15.43 12.10 14.19
C ASP A 220 -15.00 11.72 15.59
N ARG A 221 -14.95 12.70 16.51
CA ARG A 221 -14.52 12.46 17.89
C ARG A 221 -15.43 11.50 18.67
N LEU A 222 -16.75 11.52 18.44
CA LEU A 222 -17.66 10.61 19.13
C LEU A 222 -17.41 9.16 18.73
N ARG A 223 -17.29 8.90 17.42
CA ARG A 223 -17.00 7.56 16.89
C ARG A 223 -15.61 7.07 17.31
N LEU A 224 -14.65 7.97 17.32
CA LEU A 224 -13.29 7.66 17.78
C LEU A 224 -13.26 7.38 19.27
N ALA A 225 -14.01 8.13 20.08
CA ALA A 225 -14.13 7.94 21.51
C ALA A 225 -14.71 6.56 21.88
N GLU A 226 -15.75 6.12 21.18
CA GLU A 226 -16.31 4.77 21.34
C GLU A 226 -15.31 3.69 21.01
N LEU A 227 -14.57 3.85 19.90
CA LEU A 227 -13.61 2.84 19.43
C LEU A 227 -12.41 2.66 20.38
N VAL A 228 -11.93 3.77 20.98
CA VAL A 228 -10.71 3.79 21.80
C VAL A 228 -10.99 3.90 23.29
N ASN A 229 -12.25 3.91 23.72
CA ASN A 229 -12.70 4.09 25.10
C ASN A 229 -12.16 5.38 25.74
N ILE A 230 -12.39 6.52 25.09
CA ILE A 230 -12.00 7.85 25.59
C ILE A 230 -13.15 8.40 26.45
N SER A 231 -12.84 8.82 27.68
CA SER A 231 -13.82 9.47 28.57
C SER A 231 -14.10 10.92 28.13
N ASP A 232 -15.23 11.48 28.57
CA ASP A 232 -15.60 12.89 28.28
C ASP A 232 -14.52 13.89 28.70
N MET A 233 -13.86 13.66 29.85
CA MET A 233 -12.74 14.48 30.28
C MET A 233 -11.57 14.40 29.30
N GLN A 234 -11.24 13.23 28.82
CA GLN A 234 -10.14 13.03 27.86
C GLN A 234 -10.49 13.59 26.47
N MET A 235 -11.75 13.58 26.07
CA MET A 235 -12.21 14.21 24.83
C MET A 235 -11.91 15.71 24.79
N SER A 236 -11.83 16.40 25.92
CA SER A 236 -11.45 17.82 25.98
C SER A 236 -10.10 18.12 25.38
N TYR A 237 -9.18 17.14 25.38
CA TYR A 237 -7.82 17.28 24.82
C TYR A 237 -7.76 17.18 23.28
N ILE A 238 -8.87 16.78 22.63
CA ILE A 238 -8.98 16.68 21.16
C ILE A 238 -10.14 17.52 20.60
N THR A 239 -10.73 18.38 21.44
CA THR A 239 -11.90 19.21 21.09
C THR A 239 -11.54 20.66 21.13
N ASN A 240 -11.59 21.37 19.99
CA ASN A 240 -11.32 22.80 19.89
C ASN A 240 -10.01 23.23 20.54
N VAL A 241 -8.99 22.40 20.38
CA VAL A 241 -7.66 22.66 20.92
C VAL A 241 -6.74 23.33 19.91
N GLU A 242 -5.75 24.08 20.39
CA GLU A 242 -4.77 24.71 19.52
C GLU A 242 -3.84 23.67 18.86
N ALA A 243 -3.21 24.05 17.75
CA ALA A 243 -2.27 23.22 17.03
C ALA A 243 -1.11 22.75 17.94
N GLY A 244 -0.78 21.47 17.83
CA GLY A 244 0.27 20.83 18.65
C GLY A 244 -0.25 20.21 19.95
N ARG A 245 -1.53 20.37 20.29
CA ARG A 245 -2.18 19.64 21.39
C ARG A 245 -2.91 18.41 20.89
N GLY A 246 -3.01 17.43 21.76
CA GLY A 246 -3.72 16.22 21.45
C GLY A 246 -3.69 15.19 22.56
N LEU A 247 -4.20 14.01 22.23
CA LEU A 247 -4.22 12.84 23.09
C LEU A 247 -3.49 11.68 22.40
N MET A 248 -2.58 11.04 23.10
CA MET A 248 -1.84 9.89 22.59
C MET A 248 -2.24 8.63 23.38
N LYS A 249 -2.65 7.60 22.67
CA LYS A 249 -2.80 6.25 23.21
C LYS A 249 -1.50 5.48 22.99
N VAL A 250 -0.98 4.87 24.06
CA VAL A 250 0.19 3.98 24.03
C VAL A 250 -0.18 2.72 24.80
N GLY A 251 -0.41 1.63 24.10
CA GLY A 251 -0.98 0.44 24.71
C GLY A 251 -2.35 0.75 25.36
N SER A 252 -2.45 0.60 26.67
CA SER A 252 -3.65 0.93 27.46
C SER A 252 -3.67 2.35 28.01
N ALA A 253 -2.55 3.08 27.97
CA ALA A 253 -2.45 4.41 28.53
C ALA A 253 -2.91 5.49 27.54
N LEU A 254 -3.69 6.46 28.04
CA LEU A 254 -4.10 7.67 27.30
C LEU A 254 -3.41 8.87 27.95
N VAL A 255 -2.53 9.54 27.19
CA VAL A 255 -1.68 10.62 27.68
C VAL A 255 -1.93 11.87 26.86
N PRO A 256 -2.41 12.98 27.49
CA PRO A 256 -2.47 14.25 26.81
C PRO A 256 -1.06 14.79 26.55
N PHE A 257 -0.87 15.43 25.41
CA PHE A 257 0.42 16.00 25.04
C PHE A 257 0.27 17.41 24.47
N PHE A 258 1.38 18.13 24.54
CA PHE A 258 1.55 19.42 23.90
C PHE A 258 2.91 19.48 23.24
N ASN A 259 2.95 19.60 21.94
CA ASN A 259 4.16 19.73 21.14
C ASN A 259 3.99 20.83 20.11
N LYS A 260 4.47 22.03 20.42
CA LYS A 260 4.45 23.17 19.50
C LYS A 260 5.75 23.21 18.72
N PHE A 261 5.67 22.93 17.43
CA PHE A 261 6.86 22.95 16.59
C PHE A 261 7.46 24.38 16.50
N PRO A 262 8.77 24.57 16.71
CA PRO A 262 9.37 25.88 16.72
C PRO A 262 9.37 26.55 15.34
N LYS A 263 8.59 27.62 15.16
CA LYS A 263 8.40 28.31 13.88
C LYS A 263 9.67 28.96 13.30
N HIS A 264 10.65 29.28 14.14
CA HIS A 264 11.90 29.89 13.69
C HIS A 264 12.88 28.91 13.03
N THR A 265 12.60 27.62 13.07
CA THR A 265 13.50 26.60 12.52
C THR A 265 13.41 26.51 10.99
N LYS A 266 14.53 26.18 10.35
CA LYS A 266 14.56 25.91 8.90
C LYS A 266 13.60 24.78 8.53
N LEU A 267 13.49 23.75 9.38
CA LEU A 267 12.59 22.62 9.15
C LEU A 267 11.12 23.06 9.11
N TYR A 268 10.70 23.93 10.05
CA TYR A 268 9.34 24.48 10.01
C TYR A 268 9.05 25.21 8.70
N LYS A 269 9.98 26.08 8.26
CA LYS A 269 9.83 26.86 7.03
C LYS A 269 9.74 25.97 5.78
N LEU A 270 10.42 24.82 5.77
CA LEU A 270 10.36 23.86 4.67
C LEU A 270 9.08 23.01 4.66
N MET A 271 8.47 22.81 5.83
CA MET A 271 7.31 21.92 5.98
C MET A 271 5.98 22.65 6.08
N THR A 272 5.97 23.95 6.35
CA THR A 272 4.72 24.69 6.47
C THR A 272 4.04 24.83 5.12
N THR A 273 2.72 24.58 5.09
CA THR A 273 1.87 24.81 3.92
C THR A 273 0.98 26.05 4.10
N LYS A 274 1.17 26.79 5.19
CA LYS A 274 0.36 27.97 5.45
C LYS A 274 0.78 29.14 4.57
N PRO A 275 -0.15 29.74 3.81
CA PRO A 275 0.14 30.93 3.04
C PRO A 275 0.72 32.04 3.95
N GLY A 276 1.87 32.64 3.55
CA GLY A 276 2.53 33.73 4.26
C GLY A 276 3.47 33.29 5.41
N GLU A 277 3.64 32.00 5.67
CA GLU A 277 4.65 31.47 6.60
C GLU A 277 5.86 30.82 5.88
N VAL A 278 5.87 30.85 4.54
CA VAL A 278 6.95 30.33 3.67
C VAL A 278 7.98 31.44 3.41
#